data_50df4fedaee7a3e7400ca94bdba8807d
#
_entry.id   50df4fedaee7a3e7400ca94bdba8807d
#
_cell.length_a   1.000
_cell.length_b   1.000
_cell.length_c   1.000
_cell.angle_alpha   90.00
_cell.angle_beta   90.00
_cell.angle_gamma   90.00
#
_symmetry.space_group_name_H-M   'P 1'
#
loop_
_entity.id
_entity.type
_entity.pdbx_description
1 polymer ?
#
loop_
_entity_poly.entity_id
_entity_poly.type
_entity_poly.pdbx_seq_one_letter_code
_entity_poly.pdbx_strand_id
1 'polypeptide(L)'
;MNWLESLLWDSSSVAHIVCLYAFVISVGVLLGKIKIFGVSLGVTFVLFAGILMGHFGFTGETHILHFIREFGLILFVFCIGLQVGPSFFSSFKKGGMRLNMLAVGIVLLNIAVALSIYFIDGGIDLPMIVGILYGAVTNTPGLGAAQEALNQINYTGDP
;
A
#
# COMPACT_ATOMS: atom_id res chain seq x y z
N MET A 1 -13.89 -31.06 15.45
CA MET A 1 -14.08 -29.76 14.79
C MET A 1 -14.24 -30.02 13.31
N ASN A 2 -15.33 -29.56 12.75
CA ASN A 2 -15.55 -29.72 11.32
C ASN A 2 -14.58 -28.78 10.59
N TRP A 3 -13.92 -29.25 9.54
CA TRP A 3 -12.98 -28.44 8.75
C TRP A 3 -13.57 -27.11 8.27
N LEU A 4 -14.88 -27.04 8.10
CA LEU A 4 -15.63 -25.83 7.77
C LEU A 4 -15.64 -24.81 8.92
N GLU A 5 -15.70 -25.27 10.17
CA GLU A 5 -15.64 -24.38 11.34
C GLU A 5 -14.26 -23.75 11.47
N SER A 6 -13.20 -24.50 11.26
CA SER A 6 -11.84 -23.96 11.28
C SER A 6 -11.59 -23.00 10.11
N LEU A 7 -12.18 -23.26 8.95
CA LEU A 7 -12.07 -22.36 7.80
C LEU A 7 -12.78 -21.00 8.03
N LEU A 8 -13.91 -21.00 8.76
CA LEU A 8 -14.73 -19.80 8.91
C LEU A 8 -14.42 -19.00 10.19
N TRP A 9 -13.93 -19.66 11.26
CA TRP A 9 -13.83 -19.04 12.58
C TRP A 9 -12.46 -19.13 13.25
N ASP A 10 -11.54 -19.93 12.71
CA ASP A 10 -10.22 -20.09 13.30
C ASP A 10 -9.25 -19.03 12.75
N SER A 11 -9.12 -17.92 13.46
CA SER A 11 -8.23 -16.81 13.10
C SER A 11 -6.74 -17.19 13.06
N SER A 12 -6.34 -18.34 13.61
CA SER A 12 -4.97 -18.84 13.56
C SER A 12 -4.70 -19.69 12.30
N SER A 13 -5.74 -20.08 11.57
CA SER A 13 -5.61 -20.89 10.37
C SER A 13 -5.22 -20.06 9.15
N VAL A 14 -4.13 -20.46 8.47
CA VAL A 14 -3.74 -19.87 7.19
C VAL A 14 -4.86 -19.95 6.17
N ALA A 15 -5.61 -21.08 6.15
CA ALA A 15 -6.72 -21.27 5.24
C ALA A 15 -7.84 -20.24 5.48
N HIS A 16 -8.17 -19.96 6.75
CA HIS A 16 -9.13 -18.92 7.11
C HIS A 16 -8.71 -17.55 6.57
N ILE A 17 -7.46 -17.15 6.83
CA ILE A 17 -6.94 -15.86 6.42
C ILE A 17 -6.94 -15.72 4.89
N VAL A 18 -6.51 -16.76 4.16
CA VAL A 18 -6.51 -16.76 2.68
C VAL A 18 -7.94 -16.64 2.14
N CYS A 19 -8.91 -17.38 2.71
CA CYS A 19 -10.32 -17.26 2.34
C CYS A 19 -10.88 -15.88 2.62
N LEU A 20 -10.55 -15.29 3.76
CA LEU A 20 -10.96 -13.93 4.13
C LEU A 20 -10.42 -12.90 3.12
N TYR A 21 -9.13 -12.98 2.78
CA TYR A 21 -8.53 -12.10 1.77
C TYR A 21 -9.17 -12.29 0.39
N ALA A 22 -9.36 -13.54 -0.05
CA ALA A 22 -10.02 -13.85 -1.32
C ALA A 22 -11.45 -13.26 -1.38
N PHE A 23 -12.18 -13.37 -0.28
CA PHE A 23 -13.53 -12.79 -0.16
C PHE A 23 -13.49 -11.27 -0.22
N VAL A 24 -12.64 -10.62 0.58
CA VAL A 24 -12.50 -9.15 0.63
C VAL A 24 -12.09 -8.60 -0.74
N ILE A 25 -11.11 -9.23 -1.40
CA ILE A 25 -10.66 -8.82 -2.73
C ILE A 25 -11.79 -8.98 -3.74
N SER A 26 -12.49 -10.13 -3.73
CA SER A 26 -13.59 -10.40 -4.67
C SER A 26 -14.72 -9.38 -4.51
N VAL A 27 -15.16 -9.13 -3.29
CA VAL A 27 -16.21 -8.14 -2.99
C VAL A 27 -15.74 -6.74 -3.37
N GLY A 28 -14.53 -6.36 -2.99
CA GLY A 28 -13.96 -5.06 -3.31
C GLY A 28 -13.84 -4.81 -4.82
N VAL A 29 -13.38 -5.80 -5.58
CA VAL A 29 -13.29 -5.70 -7.06
C VAL A 29 -14.68 -5.62 -7.69
N LEU A 30 -15.64 -6.39 -7.20
CA LEU A 30 -17.03 -6.33 -7.71
C LEU A 30 -17.66 -4.96 -7.45
N LEU A 31 -17.51 -4.43 -6.23
CA LEU A 31 -17.99 -3.09 -5.87
C LEU A 31 -17.25 -2.00 -6.64
N GLY A 32 -15.95 -2.19 -6.90
CA GLY A 32 -15.13 -1.27 -7.67
C GLY A 32 -15.56 -1.10 -9.14
N LYS A 33 -16.34 -2.04 -9.69
CA LYS A 33 -16.95 -1.92 -11.02
C LYS A 33 -18.16 -1.00 -11.07
N ILE A 34 -18.76 -0.70 -9.92
CA ILE A 34 -19.92 0.19 -9.82
C ILE A 34 -19.44 1.62 -10.11
N LYS A 35 -20.07 2.26 -11.08
CA LYS A 35 -19.80 3.66 -11.40
C LYS A 35 -20.76 4.56 -10.61
N ILE A 36 -20.21 5.39 -9.74
CA ILE A 36 -20.96 6.40 -9.00
C ILE A 36 -20.67 7.75 -9.64
N PHE A 37 -21.68 8.43 -10.15
CA PHE A 37 -21.56 9.68 -10.90
C PHE A 37 -20.57 9.63 -12.09
N GLY A 38 -20.46 8.46 -12.75
CA GLY A 38 -19.57 8.26 -13.90
C GLY A 38 -18.11 7.92 -13.53
N VAL A 39 -17.75 7.93 -12.24
CA VAL A 39 -16.42 7.57 -11.73
C VAL A 39 -16.48 6.20 -11.10
N SER A 40 -15.54 5.32 -11.48
CA SER A 40 -15.33 4.04 -10.80
C SER A 40 -14.15 4.16 -9.84
N LEU A 41 -14.35 3.73 -8.59
CA LEU A 41 -13.28 3.74 -7.59
C LEU A 41 -12.31 2.55 -7.75
N GLY A 42 -12.61 1.62 -8.65
CA GLY A 42 -11.73 0.51 -9.01
C GLY A 42 -11.30 -0.33 -7.81
N VAL A 43 -10.02 -0.68 -7.77
CA VAL A 43 -9.43 -1.50 -6.68
C VAL A 43 -9.43 -0.82 -5.31
N THR A 44 -9.70 0.49 -5.22
CA THR A 44 -9.78 1.19 -3.94
C THR A 44 -10.92 0.64 -3.05
N PHE A 45 -11.98 0.08 -3.66
CA PHE A 45 -13.02 -0.59 -2.89
C PHE A 45 -12.54 -1.81 -2.10
N VAL A 46 -11.45 -2.44 -2.49
CA VAL A 46 -10.84 -3.54 -1.73
C VAL A 46 -10.39 -3.04 -0.35
N LEU A 47 -9.83 -1.82 -0.28
CA LEU A 47 -9.47 -1.19 0.98
C LEU A 47 -10.69 -0.99 1.89
N PHE A 48 -11.78 -0.42 1.34
CA PHE A 48 -13.01 -0.21 2.11
C PHE A 48 -13.66 -1.53 2.55
N ALA A 49 -13.66 -2.55 1.70
CA ALA A 49 -14.14 -3.87 2.06
C ALA A 49 -13.30 -4.49 3.19
N GLY A 50 -11.97 -4.31 3.16
CA GLY A 50 -11.07 -4.74 4.24
C GLY A 50 -11.34 -4.04 5.56
N ILE A 51 -11.50 -2.70 5.55
CA ILE A 51 -11.85 -1.91 6.73
C ILE A 51 -13.17 -2.38 7.33
N LEU A 52 -14.18 -2.61 6.49
CA LEU A 52 -15.48 -3.09 6.93
C LEU A 52 -15.38 -4.45 7.60
N MET A 53 -14.63 -5.39 7.02
CA MET A 53 -14.41 -6.72 7.61
C MET A 53 -13.64 -6.63 8.94
N GLY A 54 -12.62 -5.79 9.02
CA GLY A 54 -11.91 -5.53 10.27
C GLY A 54 -12.82 -4.95 11.35
N HIS A 55 -13.75 -4.06 10.98
CA HIS A 55 -14.75 -3.50 11.89
C HIS A 55 -15.72 -4.56 12.44
N PHE A 56 -16.07 -5.56 11.65
CA PHE A 56 -16.88 -6.70 12.10
C PHE A 56 -16.10 -7.73 12.94
N GLY A 57 -14.83 -7.46 13.24
CA GLY A 57 -14.00 -8.32 14.08
C GLY A 57 -13.35 -9.49 13.35
N PHE A 58 -13.38 -9.53 12.02
CA PHE A 58 -12.63 -10.50 11.25
C PHE A 58 -11.15 -10.13 11.26
N THR A 59 -10.39 -10.85 12.07
CA THR A 59 -8.94 -10.65 12.25
C THR A 59 -8.22 -11.96 11.97
N GLY A 60 -6.92 -11.88 11.75
CA GLY A 60 -6.06 -13.03 11.58
C GLY A 60 -4.82 -12.93 12.46
N GLU A 61 -4.08 -14.03 12.57
CA GLU A 61 -2.82 -14.04 13.30
C GLU A 61 -1.84 -13.02 12.72
N THR A 62 -1.26 -12.19 13.58
CA THR A 62 -0.41 -11.07 13.21
C THR A 62 0.78 -11.48 12.34
N HIS A 63 1.42 -12.61 12.62
CA HIS A 63 2.55 -13.10 11.84
C HIS A 63 2.16 -13.46 10.41
N ILE A 64 1.00 -14.09 10.22
CA ILE A 64 0.50 -14.48 8.90
C ILE A 64 0.09 -13.23 8.12
N LEU A 65 -0.59 -12.27 8.77
CA LEU A 65 -0.96 -11.00 8.14
C LEU A 65 0.27 -10.21 7.70
N HIS A 66 1.31 -10.18 8.54
CA HIS A 66 2.57 -9.53 8.22
C HIS A 66 3.24 -10.17 6.99
N PHE A 67 3.33 -11.50 6.99
CA PHE A 67 3.87 -12.24 5.85
C PHE A 67 3.11 -11.95 4.54
N ILE A 68 1.77 -12.00 4.58
CA ILE A 68 0.93 -11.72 3.39
C ILE A 68 1.14 -10.28 2.91
N ARG A 69 1.25 -9.32 3.82
CA ARG A 69 1.50 -7.92 3.49
C ARG A 69 2.84 -7.76 2.76
N GLU A 70 3.92 -8.33 3.31
CA GLU A 70 5.25 -8.24 2.71
C GLU A 70 5.32 -8.96 1.37
N PHE A 71 4.78 -10.16 1.30
CA PHE A 71 4.71 -10.93 0.06
C PHE A 71 3.89 -10.18 -1.01
N GLY A 72 2.75 -9.61 -0.63
CA GLY A 72 1.94 -8.78 -1.51
C GLY A 72 2.68 -7.54 -2.02
N LEU A 73 3.47 -6.89 -1.16
CA LEU A 73 4.30 -5.75 -1.56
C LEU A 73 5.39 -6.16 -2.56
N ILE A 74 6.06 -7.29 -2.32
CA ILE A 74 7.07 -7.83 -3.25
C ILE A 74 6.44 -8.11 -4.61
N LEU A 75 5.29 -8.81 -4.64
CA LEU A 75 4.57 -9.09 -5.88
C LEU A 75 4.14 -7.81 -6.60
N PHE A 76 3.66 -6.82 -5.87
CA PHE A 76 3.26 -5.53 -6.42
C PHE A 76 4.42 -4.82 -7.11
N VAL A 77 5.58 -4.71 -6.44
CA VAL A 77 6.79 -4.11 -7.01
C VAL A 77 7.28 -4.90 -8.23
N PHE A 78 7.27 -6.22 -8.15
CA PHE A 78 7.64 -7.10 -9.25
C PHE A 78 6.74 -6.90 -10.48
N CYS A 79 5.43 -6.87 -10.30
CA CYS A 79 4.47 -6.64 -11.38
C CYS A 79 4.65 -5.26 -12.04
N ILE A 80 4.89 -4.21 -11.23
CA ILE A 80 5.22 -2.88 -11.76
C ILE A 80 6.51 -2.94 -12.57
N GLY A 81 7.54 -3.62 -12.08
CA GLY A 81 8.81 -3.80 -12.79
C GLY A 81 8.63 -4.49 -14.13
N LEU A 82 7.82 -5.54 -14.19
CA LEU A 82 7.49 -6.24 -15.45
C LEU A 82 6.71 -5.34 -16.42
N GLN A 83 5.80 -4.53 -15.93
CA GLN A 83 4.98 -3.65 -16.77
C GLN A 83 5.79 -2.48 -17.33
N VAL A 84 6.65 -1.88 -16.51
CA VAL A 84 7.41 -0.66 -16.88
C VAL A 84 8.72 -0.99 -17.56
N GLY A 85 9.35 -2.12 -17.21
CA GLY A 85 10.69 -2.50 -17.65
C GLY A 85 10.91 -2.43 -19.17
N PRO A 86 10.04 -3.03 -20.01
CA PRO A 86 10.23 -3.03 -21.47
C PRO A 86 10.21 -1.63 -22.10
N SER A 87 9.45 -0.70 -21.52
CA SER A 87 9.32 0.67 -22.03
C SER A 87 10.29 1.67 -21.38
N PHE A 88 10.94 1.28 -20.28
CA PHE A 88 11.78 2.18 -19.48
C PHE A 88 12.87 2.86 -20.30
N PHE A 89 13.75 2.08 -20.94
CA PHE A 89 14.84 2.63 -21.73
C PHE A 89 14.38 3.35 -22.99
N SER A 90 13.27 2.92 -23.61
CA SER A 90 12.74 3.59 -24.79
C SER A 90 12.14 4.95 -24.47
N SER A 91 11.63 5.14 -23.28
CA SER A 91 11.08 6.42 -22.80
C SER A 91 12.13 7.52 -22.70
N PHE A 92 13.40 7.18 -22.48
CA PHE A 92 14.49 8.17 -22.48
C PHE A 92 14.85 8.66 -23.88
N LYS A 93 14.67 7.83 -24.93
CA LYS A 93 15.13 8.15 -26.30
C LYS A 93 14.15 9.01 -27.11
N LYS A 94 12.84 8.97 -26.83
CA LYS A 94 11.79 9.61 -27.66
C LYS A 94 11.19 10.87 -27.01
N GLY A 95 12.02 11.81 -26.59
CA GLY A 95 11.52 13.05 -26.00
C GLY A 95 11.04 12.92 -24.54
N GLY A 96 11.14 11.74 -23.94
CA GLY A 96 10.75 11.47 -22.56
C GLY A 96 11.68 12.14 -21.53
N MET A 97 12.84 12.64 -21.95
CA MET A 97 13.78 13.33 -21.03
C MET A 97 13.12 14.53 -20.33
N ARG A 98 12.30 15.31 -21.04
CA ARG A 98 11.59 16.44 -20.44
C ARG A 98 10.59 15.99 -19.39
N LEU A 99 9.83 14.92 -19.68
CA LEU A 99 8.86 14.36 -18.74
C LEU A 99 9.56 13.74 -17.52
N ASN A 100 10.68 13.05 -17.76
CA ASN A 100 11.47 12.48 -16.67
C ASN A 100 12.09 13.56 -15.77
N MET A 101 12.62 14.64 -16.35
CA MET A 101 13.09 15.79 -15.56
C MET A 101 11.95 16.44 -14.76
N LEU A 102 10.77 16.56 -15.35
CA LEU A 102 9.59 17.08 -14.65
C LEU A 102 9.21 16.17 -13.49
N ALA A 103 9.19 14.86 -13.71
CA ALA A 103 8.89 13.87 -12.65
C ALA A 103 9.90 13.95 -11.50
N VAL A 104 11.20 13.99 -11.81
CA VAL A 104 12.26 14.20 -10.80
C VAL A 104 12.05 15.52 -10.06
N GLY A 105 11.74 16.60 -10.77
CA GLY A 105 11.46 17.89 -10.17
C GLY A 105 10.28 17.86 -9.20
N ILE A 106 9.19 17.18 -9.56
CA ILE A 106 8.02 16.99 -8.68
C ILE A 106 8.40 16.21 -7.42
N VAL A 107 9.19 15.12 -7.56
CA VAL A 107 9.63 14.32 -6.41
C VAL A 107 10.51 15.16 -5.48
N LEU A 108 11.47 15.89 -6.02
CA LEU A 108 12.34 16.77 -5.21
C LEU A 108 11.54 17.89 -4.53
N LEU A 109 10.57 18.47 -5.23
CA LEU A 109 9.69 19.50 -4.67
C LEU A 109 8.85 18.94 -3.51
N ASN A 110 8.28 17.74 -3.67
CA ASN A 110 7.55 17.07 -2.60
C ASN A 110 8.43 16.83 -1.35
N ILE A 111 9.66 16.37 -1.54
CA ILE A 111 10.61 16.19 -0.44
C ILE A 111 10.93 17.54 0.22
N ALA A 112 11.17 18.57 -0.56
CA ALA A 112 11.46 19.91 -0.04
C ALA A 112 10.30 20.48 0.77
N VAL A 113 9.05 20.30 0.31
CA VAL A 113 7.84 20.72 1.03
C VAL A 113 7.69 19.92 2.33
N ALA A 114 7.86 18.60 2.30
CA ALA A 114 7.78 17.75 3.49
C ALA A 114 8.84 18.16 4.55
N LEU A 115 10.09 18.37 4.14
CA LEU A 115 11.15 18.86 5.02
C LEU A 115 10.84 20.25 5.57
N SER A 116 10.29 21.14 4.74
CA SER A 116 9.90 22.49 5.18
C SER A 116 8.83 22.42 6.28
N ILE A 117 7.82 21.58 6.11
CA ILE A 117 6.78 21.36 7.13
C ILE A 117 7.41 20.81 8.41
N TYR A 118 8.28 19.80 8.29
CA TYR A 118 8.97 19.21 9.43
C TYR A 118 9.76 20.24 10.26
N PHE A 119 10.48 21.15 9.60
CA PHE A 119 11.28 22.17 10.28
C PHE A 119 10.45 23.35 10.84
N ILE A 120 9.31 23.66 10.23
CA ILE A 120 8.47 24.79 10.66
C ILE A 120 7.58 24.39 11.84
N ASP A 121 6.98 23.22 11.79
CA ASP A 121 5.97 22.82 12.77
C ASP A 121 6.59 22.25 14.06
N GLY A 122 7.79 21.70 14.01
CA GLY A 122 8.55 21.21 15.18
C GLY A 122 7.85 20.20 16.07
N GLY A 123 6.58 19.85 15.78
CA GLY A 123 5.75 18.92 16.54
C GLY A 123 5.41 17.62 15.78
N ILE A 124 5.82 17.52 14.54
CA ILE A 124 5.57 16.34 13.69
C ILE A 124 6.80 15.45 13.71
N ASP A 125 6.65 14.20 14.12
CA ASP A 125 7.73 13.22 14.11
C ASP A 125 8.13 12.81 12.69
N LEU A 126 9.40 12.40 12.52
CA LEU A 126 9.92 12.01 11.22
C LEU A 126 9.11 10.89 10.55
N PRO A 127 8.69 9.81 11.23
CA PRO A 127 7.83 8.79 10.62
C PRO A 127 6.51 9.33 10.12
N MET A 128 5.90 10.25 10.86
CA MET A 128 4.62 10.86 10.50
C MET A 128 4.74 11.70 9.23
N ILE A 129 5.79 12.54 9.09
CA ILE A 129 6.00 13.33 7.87
C ILE A 129 6.30 12.46 6.66
N VAL A 130 7.02 11.34 6.86
CA VAL A 130 7.31 10.35 5.81
C VAL A 130 6.01 9.66 5.39
N GLY A 131 5.14 9.28 6.33
CA GLY A 131 3.82 8.72 6.04
C GLY A 131 2.94 9.68 5.26
N ILE A 132 2.90 10.97 5.64
CA ILE A 132 2.18 12.02 4.92
C ILE A 132 2.73 12.19 3.49
N LEU A 133 4.05 12.23 3.34
CA LEU A 133 4.70 12.38 2.03
C LEU A 133 4.30 11.25 1.07
N TYR A 134 4.43 10.00 1.51
CA TYR A 134 4.09 8.85 0.66
C TYR A 134 2.58 8.69 0.46
N GLY A 135 1.78 9.05 1.46
CA GLY A 135 0.31 9.05 1.37
C GLY A 135 -0.20 10.08 0.37
N ALA A 136 0.34 11.30 0.39
CA ALA A 136 -0.06 12.40 -0.52
C ALA A 136 0.14 12.06 -2.00
N VAL A 137 1.18 11.28 -2.32
CA VAL A 137 1.49 10.87 -3.70
C VAL A 137 1.07 9.42 -3.99
N THR A 138 0.39 8.76 -3.08
CA THR A 138 -0.06 7.36 -3.19
C THR A 138 1.09 6.40 -3.54
N ASN A 139 2.26 6.61 -2.92
CA ASN A 139 3.46 5.82 -3.16
C ASN A 139 3.55 4.64 -2.17
N THR A 140 2.76 3.61 -2.39
CA THR A 140 2.73 2.40 -1.54
C THR A 140 4.09 1.69 -1.44
N PRO A 141 4.88 1.50 -2.52
CA PRO A 141 6.20 0.91 -2.41
C PRO A 141 7.16 1.73 -1.55
N GLY A 142 7.11 3.06 -1.67
CA GLY A 142 7.92 3.96 -0.86
C GLY A 142 7.54 3.90 0.62
N LEU A 143 6.25 3.83 0.93
CA LEU A 143 5.78 3.67 2.31
C LEU A 143 6.26 2.34 2.91
N GLY A 144 6.18 1.23 2.17
CA GLY A 144 6.69 -0.06 2.61
C GLY A 144 8.19 -0.04 2.88
N ALA A 145 8.98 0.57 1.99
CA ALA A 145 10.41 0.74 2.19
C ALA A 145 10.74 1.60 3.42
N ALA A 146 9.96 2.66 3.68
CA ALA A 146 10.13 3.50 4.86
C ALA A 146 9.82 2.75 6.16
N GLN A 147 8.77 1.94 6.18
CA GLN A 147 8.44 1.09 7.33
C GLN A 147 9.55 0.08 7.62
N GLU A 148 10.11 -0.54 6.57
CA GLU A 148 11.24 -1.46 6.74
C GLU A 148 12.48 -0.75 7.27
N ALA A 149 12.78 0.45 6.77
CA ALA A 149 13.88 1.27 7.28
C ALA A 149 13.69 1.63 8.77
N LEU A 150 12.47 1.97 9.20
CA LEU A 150 12.16 2.23 10.62
C LEU A 150 12.39 1.00 11.49
N ASN A 151 12.02 -0.19 11.01
CA ASN A 151 12.28 -1.45 11.72
C ASN A 151 13.79 -1.70 11.90
N GLN A 152 14.59 -1.43 10.86
CA GLN A 152 16.04 -1.64 10.90
C GLN A 152 16.77 -0.71 11.88
N ILE A 153 16.30 0.52 12.05
CA ILE A 153 16.89 1.49 13.00
C ILE A 153 16.33 1.36 14.40
N ASN A 154 15.49 0.35 14.67
CA ASN A 154 14.81 0.13 15.97
C ASN A 154 14.16 1.42 16.50
N TYR A 155 13.43 2.11 15.64
CA TYR A 155 12.72 3.32 16.05
C TYR A 155 11.72 3.00 17.17
N THR A 156 11.86 3.67 18.31
CA THR A 156 11.06 3.43 19.54
C THR A 156 9.91 4.40 19.71
N GLY A 157 9.69 5.31 18.79
CA GLY A 157 8.52 6.19 18.75
C GLY A 157 7.27 5.48 18.24
N ASP A 158 6.10 6.08 18.43
CA ASP A 158 4.86 5.60 17.79
C ASP A 158 4.99 5.69 16.26
N PRO A 159 4.75 4.58 15.53
CA PRO A 159 4.90 4.54 14.08
C PRO A 159 3.77 5.27 13.34
#